data_ce73f652ddf55569b50314246547bdfd
#
_entry.id   ce73f652ddf55569b50314246547bdfd
#
_cell.length_a   1.000
_cell.length_b   1.000
_cell.length_c   1.000
_cell.angle_alpha   90.00
_cell.angle_beta   90.00
_cell.angle_gamma   90.00
#
_symmetry.space_group_name_H-M   'P 1'
#
loop_
_entity.id
_entity.type
_entity.pdbx_description
1 polymer ?
#
loop_
_entity_poly.entity_id
_entity_poly.type
_entity_poly.pdbx_seq_one_letter_code
_entity_poly.pdbx_strand_id
1 'polypeptide(L)'
;MKKIISILFVIHLLLANEPIALVSKIRGNVQHKLISENKYQSKTQVNFPLLTDSQIRTEDKAFAKVIFLDDGTSISIYPGSEIIINGKIEKRMISKQIELITGIITVNVTNQALGEFKLVTPNSELSCIECGFWVLSNLLTGDEFIKEDGDISIWNPSLNRTSELVPDTTLISLINEEFQKYETPVKDIKYLEPLMLEVDERVLQYKKDDQAESSLEKTTNTVVIKLKNASNVERKIILTYTQ
;
A
#
# COMPACT_ATOMS: atom_id res chain seq x y z
N MET A 1 13.59 17.23 47.45
CA MET A 1 12.81 16.13 46.83
C MET A 1 11.81 16.61 45.79
N LYS A 2 10.98 17.64 46.01
CA LYS A 2 9.99 18.13 45.00
C LYS A 2 10.58 18.57 43.64
N LYS A 3 11.79 19.19 43.65
CA LYS A 3 12.46 19.63 42.38
C LYS A 3 13.00 18.47 41.56
N ILE A 4 13.42 17.37 42.16
CA ILE A 4 13.95 16.18 41.47
C ILE A 4 12.81 15.42 40.77
N ILE A 5 11.64 15.35 41.43
CA ILE A 5 10.43 14.71 40.84
C ILE A 5 9.94 15.48 39.62
N SER A 6 10.02 16.83 39.62
CA SER A 6 9.65 17.67 38.47
C SER A 6 10.56 17.47 37.26
N ILE A 7 11.88 17.27 37.48
CA ILE A 7 12.83 17.01 36.41
C ILE A 7 12.63 15.63 35.80
N LEU A 8 12.35 14.61 36.59
CA LEU A 8 12.02 13.26 36.11
C LEU A 8 10.73 13.23 35.27
N PHE A 9 9.73 14.02 35.64
CA PHE A 9 8.48 14.12 34.88
C PHE A 9 8.69 14.80 33.50
N VAL A 10 9.58 15.81 33.43
CA VAL A 10 9.91 16.48 32.16
C VAL A 10 10.70 15.55 31.21
N ILE A 11 11.57 14.70 31.74
CA ILE A 11 12.34 13.73 30.93
C ILE A 11 11.42 12.68 30.31
N HIS A 12 10.35 12.27 30.99
CA HIS A 12 9.36 11.34 30.38
C HIS A 12 8.54 11.94 29.24
N LEU A 13 8.36 13.26 29.21
CA LEU A 13 7.69 13.94 28.09
C LEU A 13 8.55 14.02 26.82
N LEU A 14 9.88 13.87 26.93
CA LEU A 14 10.81 13.91 25.80
C LEU A 14 10.96 12.57 25.05
N LEU A 15 10.31 11.51 25.55
CA LEU A 15 10.29 10.19 24.91
C LEU A 15 9.00 9.94 24.11
N ALA A 16 8.27 10.99 23.75
CA ALA A 16 7.12 10.85 22.86
C ALA A 16 7.61 10.34 21.49
N ASN A 17 7.20 9.14 21.10
CA ASN A 17 7.47 8.63 19.76
C ASN A 17 6.83 9.57 18.73
N GLU A 18 7.64 10.08 17.80
CA GLU A 18 7.16 10.94 16.74
C GLU A 18 6.43 10.10 15.68
N PRO A 19 5.32 10.60 15.10
CA PRO A 19 4.65 9.91 14.02
C PRO A 19 5.54 9.87 12.77
N ILE A 20 5.57 8.72 12.11
CA ILE A 20 6.33 8.49 10.87
C ILE A 20 5.45 8.56 9.63
N ALA A 21 4.15 8.29 9.79
CA ALA A 21 3.19 8.28 8.69
C ALA A 21 1.80 8.73 9.17
N LEU A 22 0.91 9.01 8.23
CA LEU A 22 -0.51 9.31 8.48
C LEU A 22 -1.40 8.42 7.61
N VAL A 23 -2.58 8.10 8.13
CA VAL A 23 -3.65 7.52 7.33
C VAL A 23 -4.30 8.64 6.52
N SER A 24 -4.12 8.67 5.20
CA SER A 24 -4.57 9.76 4.34
C SER A 24 -5.97 9.54 3.75
N LYS A 25 -6.38 8.27 3.59
CA LYS A 25 -7.70 7.90 3.07
C LYS A 25 -8.22 6.63 3.72
N ILE A 26 -9.53 6.55 3.92
CA ILE A 26 -10.21 5.39 4.47
C ILE A 26 -11.53 5.19 3.75
N ARG A 27 -11.84 3.93 3.48
CA ARG A 27 -13.17 3.46 3.07
C ARG A 27 -13.48 2.16 3.81
N GLY A 28 -14.72 2.00 4.29
CA GLY A 28 -15.11 0.80 5.04
C GLY A 28 -14.52 0.72 6.44
N ASN A 29 -14.43 -0.49 6.98
CA ASN A 29 -13.92 -0.73 8.32
C ASN A 29 -12.41 -0.99 8.29
N VAL A 30 -11.65 -0.02 8.79
CA VAL A 30 -10.20 -0.09 8.94
C VAL A 30 -9.86 -0.05 10.41
N GLN A 31 -9.05 -0.98 10.85
CA GLN A 31 -8.61 -1.12 12.22
C GLN A 31 -7.12 -0.79 12.31
N HIS A 32 -6.72 -0.25 13.45
CA HIS A 32 -5.31 -0.03 13.77
C HIS A 32 -4.95 -0.63 15.12
N LYS A 33 -3.65 -0.86 15.33
CA LYS A 33 -3.10 -1.25 16.59
C LYS A 33 -1.72 -0.60 16.75
N LEU A 34 -1.56 0.21 17.79
CA LEU A 34 -0.27 0.78 18.15
C LEU A 34 0.56 -0.24 18.94
N ILE A 35 1.87 -0.07 18.99
CA ILE A 35 2.78 -0.95 19.74
C ILE A 35 2.42 -1.09 21.24
N SER A 36 1.84 -0.04 21.83
CA SER A 36 1.39 -0.03 23.22
C SER A 36 0.06 -0.75 23.45
N GLU A 37 -0.62 -1.19 22.38
CA GLU A 37 -1.95 -1.77 22.45
C GLU A 37 -1.90 -3.29 22.28
N ASN A 38 -2.76 -4.01 23.00
CA ASN A 38 -2.85 -5.47 22.91
C ASN A 38 -3.94 -5.95 21.91
N LYS A 39 -4.78 -5.04 21.42
CA LYS A 39 -5.91 -5.35 20.54
C LYS A 39 -6.06 -4.29 19.47
N TYR A 40 -6.58 -4.72 18.32
CA TYR A 40 -6.99 -3.81 17.27
C TYR A 40 -8.11 -2.89 17.76
N GLN A 41 -7.96 -1.60 17.46
CA GLN A 41 -8.99 -0.58 17.68
C GLN A 41 -9.83 -0.44 16.41
N SER A 42 -11.14 -0.51 16.56
CA SER A 42 -12.07 -0.26 15.47
C SER A 42 -12.20 1.26 15.25
N LYS A 43 -12.38 1.68 13.97
CA LYS A 43 -12.58 3.07 13.54
C LYS A 43 -11.30 3.92 13.52
N THR A 44 -10.32 3.46 12.75
CA THR A 44 -9.26 4.33 12.26
C THR A 44 -9.87 5.53 11.55
N GLN A 45 -9.32 6.72 11.76
CA GLN A 45 -9.78 7.95 11.12
C GLN A 45 -8.73 8.48 10.13
N VAL A 46 -9.18 9.27 9.16
CA VAL A 46 -8.26 10.04 8.31
C VAL A 46 -7.44 10.98 9.18
N ASN A 47 -6.18 11.18 8.84
CA ASN A 47 -5.14 11.88 9.61
C ASN A 47 -4.74 11.20 10.92
N PHE A 48 -5.11 9.92 11.13
CA PHE A 48 -4.62 9.17 12.28
C PHE A 48 -3.09 9.00 12.18
N PRO A 49 -2.34 9.43 13.22
CA PRO A 49 -0.88 9.33 13.21
C PRO A 49 -0.42 7.89 13.47
N LEU A 50 0.54 7.43 12.67
CA LEU A 50 1.14 6.12 12.79
C LEU A 50 2.58 6.28 13.29
N LEU A 51 2.88 5.56 14.34
CA LEU A 51 4.21 5.42 14.92
C LEU A 51 4.90 4.20 14.31
N THR A 52 6.19 4.04 14.58
CA THR A 52 6.86 2.77 14.26
C THR A 52 6.13 1.59 14.96
N ASP A 53 6.14 0.42 14.32
CA ASP A 53 5.42 -0.79 14.74
C ASP A 53 3.88 -0.67 14.80
N SER A 54 3.32 0.39 14.21
CA SER A 54 1.86 0.49 14.04
C SER A 54 1.36 -0.53 13.03
N GLN A 55 0.25 -1.19 13.35
CA GLN A 55 -0.41 -2.18 12.50
C GLN A 55 -1.69 -1.60 11.94
N ILE A 56 -1.96 -1.89 10.67
CA ILE A 56 -3.21 -1.55 9.97
C ILE A 56 -3.80 -2.83 9.40
N ARG A 57 -5.11 -3.01 9.64
CA ARG A 57 -5.91 -4.10 9.05
C ARG A 57 -7.13 -3.54 8.34
N THR A 58 -7.36 -4.00 7.13
CA THR A 58 -8.58 -3.70 6.37
C THR A 58 -9.50 -4.91 6.35
N GLU A 59 -10.79 -4.71 6.63
CA GLU A 59 -11.81 -5.76 6.50
C GLU A 59 -12.30 -5.89 5.04
N ASP A 60 -13.23 -6.78 4.81
CA ASP A 60 -13.87 -6.94 3.50
C ASP A 60 -14.47 -5.60 3.01
N LYS A 61 -14.21 -5.27 1.73
CA LYS A 61 -14.63 -4.00 1.10
C LYS A 61 -14.07 -2.73 1.75
N ALA A 62 -13.07 -2.86 2.65
CA ALA A 62 -12.38 -1.74 3.23
C ALA A 62 -11.13 -1.37 2.42
N PHE A 63 -10.68 -0.13 2.59
CA PHE A 63 -9.48 0.39 1.95
C PHE A 63 -8.84 1.43 2.86
N ALA A 64 -7.53 1.46 2.93
CA ALA A 64 -6.78 2.52 3.57
C ALA A 64 -5.62 2.97 2.68
N LYS A 65 -5.26 4.26 2.77
CA LYS A 65 -4.03 4.78 2.20
C LYS A 65 -3.20 5.44 3.30
N VAL A 66 -1.94 5.08 3.36
CA VAL A 66 -0.95 5.62 4.30
C VAL A 66 0.07 6.42 3.52
N ILE A 67 0.52 7.53 4.09
CA ILE A 67 1.56 8.40 3.52
C ILE A 67 2.60 8.66 4.58
N PHE A 68 3.88 8.44 4.26
CA PHE A 68 5.02 8.82 5.10
C PHE A 68 5.22 10.33 5.10
N LEU A 69 5.63 10.88 6.25
CA LEU A 69 5.63 12.33 6.50
C LEU A 69 6.82 13.06 5.92
N ASP A 70 7.92 12.36 5.63
CA ASP A 70 9.16 12.97 5.15
C ASP A 70 9.19 13.22 3.64
N ASP A 71 8.71 12.25 2.84
CA ASP A 71 8.89 12.28 1.38
C ASP A 71 7.60 12.00 0.59
N GLY A 72 6.50 11.64 1.26
CA GLY A 72 5.24 11.33 0.59
C GLY A 72 5.16 9.91 0.00
N THR A 73 6.13 9.03 0.27
CA THR A 73 6.00 7.59 -0.01
C THR A 73 4.65 7.09 0.47
N SER A 74 3.91 6.40 -0.38
CA SER A 74 2.53 6.03 -0.09
C SER A 74 2.24 4.55 -0.30
N ILE A 75 1.35 4.01 0.54
CA ILE A 75 0.92 2.62 0.53
C ILE A 75 -0.60 2.60 0.48
N SER A 76 -1.15 1.95 -0.54
CA SER A 76 -2.58 1.64 -0.62
C SER A 76 -2.81 0.22 -0.14
N ILE A 77 -3.71 0.04 0.81
CA ILE A 77 -4.00 -1.21 1.51
C ILE A 77 -5.40 -1.63 1.12
N TYR A 78 -5.51 -2.76 0.42
CA TYR A 78 -6.76 -3.26 -0.15
C TYR A 78 -7.52 -4.16 0.83
N PRO A 79 -8.77 -4.58 0.50
CA PRO A 79 -9.57 -5.41 1.40
C PRO A 79 -8.87 -6.69 1.86
N GLY A 80 -9.07 -7.07 3.13
CA GLY A 80 -8.53 -8.31 3.69
C GLY A 80 -7.02 -8.28 3.91
N SER A 81 -6.41 -7.11 4.02
CA SER A 81 -4.97 -6.96 4.17
C SER A 81 -4.56 -6.56 5.58
N GLU A 82 -3.38 -6.97 5.97
CA GLU A 82 -2.76 -6.63 7.26
C GLU A 82 -1.29 -6.30 7.06
N ILE A 83 -0.89 -5.10 7.53
CA ILE A 83 0.48 -4.61 7.43
C ILE A 83 0.99 -4.09 8.78
N ILE A 84 2.31 -4.11 8.94
CA ILE A 84 3.03 -3.42 10.02
C ILE A 84 3.89 -2.33 9.37
N ILE A 85 3.87 -1.14 9.95
CA ILE A 85 4.59 0.03 9.45
C ILE A 85 5.76 0.31 10.37
N ASN A 86 6.97 0.13 9.87
CA ASN A 86 8.21 0.37 10.60
C ASN A 86 8.96 1.54 10.00
N GLY A 87 9.63 2.30 10.84
CA GLY A 87 10.48 3.38 10.39
C GLY A 87 11.34 3.94 11.51
N LYS A 88 12.49 4.47 11.13
CA LYS A 88 13.41 5.14 12.04
C LYS A 88 13.67 6.55 11.54
N ILE A 89 13.42 7.53 12.38
CA ILE A 89 13.67 8.93 12.07
C ILE A 89 15.16 9.24 12.28
N GLU A 90 15.80 9.71 11.21
CA GLU A 90 17.18 10.19 11.25
C GLU A 90 17.28 11.53 10.49
N LYS A 91 17.63 12.61 11.19
CA LYS A 91 17.80 13.95 10.59
C LYS A 91 16.59 14.41 9.75
N ARG A 92 15.36 14.19 10.24
CA ARG A 92 14.06 14.50 9.58
C ARG A 92 13.71 13.63 8.37
N MET A 93 14.49 12.61 8.10
CA MET A 93 14.17 11.58 7.11
C MET A 93 13.80 10.30 7.81
N ILE A 94 13.07 9.43 7.13
CA ILE A 94 12.58 8.17 7.68
C ILE A 94 13.15 7.03 6.85
N SER A 95 13.90 6.12 7.48
CA SER A 95 14.17 4.82 6.86
C SER A 95 12.89 3.98 6.98
N LYS A 96 12.44 3.37 5.91
CA LYS A 96 11.11 2.76 5.82
C LYS A 96 11.19 1.26 5.60
N GLN A 97 10.46 0.54 6.43
CA GLN A 97 10.22 -0.87 6.25
C GLN A 97 8.75 -1.19 6.51
N ILE A 98 8.14 -1.94 5.60
CA ILE A 98 6.78 -2.44 5.73
C ILE A 98 6.83 -3.95 5.84
N GLU A 99 6.01 -4.52 6.73
CA GLU A 99 5.75 -5.95 6.75
C GLU A 99 4.32 -6.19 6.25
N LEU A 100 4.17 -6.89 5.14
CA LEU A 100 2.89 -7.36 4.64
C LEU A 100 2.64 -8.76 5.19
N ILE A 101 1.76 -8.87 6.18
CA ILE A 101 1.43 -10.15 6.82
C ILE A 101 0.57 -10.99 5.87
N THR A 102 -0.41 -10.36 5.25
CA THR A 102 -1.29 -10.97 4.24
C THR A 102 -2.04 -9.90 3.46
N GLY A 103 -2.52 -10.25 2.27
CA GLY A 103 -3.41 -9.41 1.47
C GLY A 103 -2.73 -8.73 0.30
N ILE A 104 -3.25 -7.58 -0.10
CA ILE A 104 -2.86 -6.86 -1.32
C ILE A 104 -2.54 -5.41 -0.97
N ILE A 105 -1.37 -4.95 -1.43
CA ILE A 105 -0.97 -3.55 -1.32
C ILE A 105 -0.41 -3.04 -2.64
N THR A 106 -0.52 -1.74 -2.88
CA THR A 106 0.33 -1.02 -3.83
C THR A 106 1.21 -0.05 -3.08
N VAL A 107 2.42 0.07 -3.55
CA VAL A 107 3.41 0.97 -2.96
C VAL A 107 3.95 1.89 -4.05
N ASN A 108 4.00 3.17 -3.73
CA ASN A 108 4.68 4.17 -4.54
C ASN A 108 5.76 4.80 -3.67
N VAL A 109 7.00 4.44 -3.94
CA VAL A 109 8.19 4.87 -3.21
C VAL A 109 8.80 6.05 -3.93
N THR A 110 8.86 7.18 -3.25
CA THR A 110 9.64 8.34 -3.72
C THR A 110 11.13 8.12 -3.45
N ASN A 111 11.99 8.94 -4.06
CA ASN A 111 13.44 8.79 -3.92
C ASN A 111 13.88 8.77 -2.46
N GLN A 112 14.45 7.66 -2.01
CA GLN A 112 14.85 7.43 -0.63
C GLN A 112 16.25 7.99 -0.36
N ALA A 113 16.34 8.90 0.60
CA ALA A 113 17.61 9.54 0.97
C ALA A 113 18.42 8.80 2.05
N LEU A 114 17.77 7.90 2.82
CA LEU A 114 18.37 7.11 3.90
C LEU A 114 18.52 5.62 3.56
N GLY A 115 18.90 5.31 2.33
CA GLY A 115 19.04 3.92 1.89
C GLY A 115 17.81 3.44 1.13
N GLU A 116 17.53 2.14 1.17
CA GLU A 116 16.44 1.54 0.42
C GLU A 116 15.15 1.49 1.23
N PHE A 117 14.01 1.67 0.56
CA PHE A 117 12.73 1.21 1.07
C PHE A 117 12.73 -0.30 1.11
N LYS A 118 12.18 -0.90 2.17
CA LYS A 118 12.07 -2.34 2.34
C LYS A 118 10.63 -2.78 2.54
N LEU A 119 10.25 -3.85 1.87
CA LEU A 119 9.03 -4.59 2.12
C LEU A 119 9.37 -6.03 2.47
N VAL A 120 8.88 -6.49 3.61
CA VAL A 120 9.01 -7.87 4.08
C VAL A 120 7.65 -8.56 3.94
N THR A 121 7.66 -9.73 3.36
CA THR A 121 6.50 -10.62 3.25
C THR A 121 6.84 -11.96 3.93
N PRO A 122 5.91 -12.90 4.09
CA PRO A 122 6.23 -14.21 4.65
C PRO A 122 7.32 -14.98 3.90
N ASN A 123 7.49 -14.77 2.59
CA ASN A 123 8.41 -15.54 1.78
C ASN A 123 9.56 -14.73 1.16
N SER A 124 9.51 -13.39 1.25
CA SER A 124 10.44 -12.53 0.50
C SER A 124 10.73 -11.21 1.19
N GLU A 125 11.84 -10.60 0.80
CA GLU A 125 12.13 -9.20 1.04
C GLU A 125 12.30 -8.48 -0.30
N LEU A 126 11.63 -7.34 -0.45
CA LEU A 126 11.75 -6.45 -1.59
C LEU A 126 12.50 -5.19 -1.17
N SER A 127 13.41 -4.71 -2.01
CA SER A 127 14.07 -3.42 -1.82
C SER A 127 14.08 -2.58 -3.09
N CYS A 128 13.97 -1.26 -2.92
CA CYS A 128 14.12 -0.27 -3.98
C CYS A 128 14.46 1.12 -3.41
N ILE A 129 14.92 2.04 -4.27
CA ILE A 129 15.20 3.44 -3.90
C ILE A 129 14.04 4.35 -4.36
N GLU A 130 13.56 4.15 -5.57
CA GLU A 130 12.43 4.86 -6.17
C GLU A 130 11.70 3.88 -7.07
N CYS A 131 10.44 3.56 -6.75
CA CYS A 131 9.72 2.51 -7.47
C CYS A 131 8.22 2.53 -7.21
N GLY A 132 7.48 1.89 -8.12
CA GLY A 132 6.06 1.59 -7.98
C GLY A 132 5.80 0.10 -8.22
N PHE A 133 4.99 -0.53 -7.35
CA PHE A 133 4.71 -1.95 -7.48
C PHE A 133 3.44 -2.39 -6.73
N TRP A 134 2.92 -3.54 -7.15
CA TRP A 134 1.90 -4.32 -6.45
C TRP A 134 2.52 -5.51 -5.77
N VAL A 135 1.95 -5.87 -4.62
CA VAL A 135 2.25 -7.13 -3.94
C VAL A 135 0.96 -7.77 -3.48
N LEU A 136 0.83 -9.06 -3.80
CA LEU A 136 -0.21 -9.95 -3.28
C LEU A 136 0.51 -10.99 -2.43
N SER A 137 0.21 -11.06 -1.16
CA SER A 137 0.83 -12.02 -0.24
C SER A 137 -0.23 -12.92 0.40
N ASN A 138 0.02 -14.22 0.28
CA ASN A 138 -0.82 -15.25 0.88
C ASN A 138 0.08 -16.41 1.36
N LEU A 139 -0.10 -16.82 2.61
CA LEU A 139 0.68 -17.90 3.22
C LEU A 139 0.62 -19.23 2.47
N LEU A 140 -0.44 -19.49 1.70
CA LEU A 140 -0.65 -20.76 1.00
C LEU A 140 -0.18 -20.71 -0.46
N THR A 141 -0.30 -19.57 -1.13
CA THR A 141 -0.01 -19.41 -2.56
C THR A 141 1.29 -18.66 -2.84
N GLY A 142 1.93 -18.16 -1.79
CA GLY A 142 3.17 -17.39 -1.90
C GLY A 142 2.93 -15.90 -2.12
N ASP A 143 3.97 -15.22 -2.55
CA ASP A 143 3.97 -13.79 -2.82
C ASP A 143 4.06 -13.53 -4.32
N GLU A 144 3.21 -12.67 -4.83
CA GLU A 144 3.21 -12.23 -6.21
C GLU A 144 3.60 -10.75 -6.27
N PHE A 145 4.58 -10.42 -7.11
CA PHE A 145 5.09 -9.07 -7.30
C PHE A 145 4.87 -8.61 -8.74
N ILE A 146 4.29 -7.44 -8.91
CA ILE A 146 4.03 -6.83 -10.22
C ILE A 146 4.66 -5.44 -10.23
N LYS A 147 5.56 -5.19 -11.16
CA LYS A 147 6.26 -3.92 -11.29
C LYS A 147 5.43 -2.89 -12.04
N GLU A 148 5.35 -1.68 -11.49
CA GLU A 148 4.85 -0.51 -12.21
C GLU A 148 6.01 0.32 -12.80
N ASP A 149 7.00 0.66 -11.97
CA ASP A 149 8.20 1.39 -12.39
C ASP A 149 9.39 1.19 -11.44
N GLY A 150 10.54 1.76 -11.77
CA GLY A 150 11.75 1.75 -10.95
C GLY A 150 12.53 0.43 -11.00
N ASP A 151 13.63 0.36 -10.26
CA ASP A 151 14.43 -0.84 -10.11
C ASP A 151 14.11 -1.52 -8.79
N ILE A 152 13.70 -2.79 -8.87
CA ILE A 152 13.19 -3.55 -7.73
C ILE A 152 13.93 -4.87 -7.63
N SER A 153 14.52 -5.09 -6.46
CA SER A 153 15.19 -6.34 -6.09
C SER A 153 14.35 -7.13 -5.11
N ILE A 154 14.19 -8.43 -5.35
CA ILE A 154 13.44 -9.35 -4.49
C ILE A 154 14.36 -10.47 -4.06
N TRP A 155 14.54 -10.62 -2.76
CA TRP A 155 15.32 -11.68 -2.14
C TRP A 155 14.40 -12.70 -1.49
N ASN A 156 14.63 -13.99 -1.78
CA ASN A 156 13.97 -15.11 -1.11
C ASN A 156 14.93 -15.70 -0.07
N PRO A 157 14.65 -15.53 1.23
CA PRO A 157 15.55 -16.00 2.29
C PRO A 157 15.66 -17.51 2.36
N SER A 158 14.63 -18.27 2.00
CA SER A 158 14.63 -19.72 2.05
C SER A 158 15.61 -20.35 1.03
N LEU A 159 15.83 -19.68 -0.08
CA LEU A 159 16.74 -20.10 -1.15
C LEU A 159 18.08 -19.35 -1.12
N ASN A 160 18.15 -18.27 -0.35
CA ASN A 160 19.27 -17.32 -0.39
C ASN A 160 19.53 -16.83 -1.82
N ARG A 161 18.48 -16.48 -2.56
CA ARG A 161 18.53 -16.01 -3.95
C ARG A 161 17.82 -14.67 -4.11
N THR A 162 18.38 -13.87 -4.99
CA THR A 162 17.82 -12.59 -5.41
C THR A 162 17.38 -12.64 -6.86
N SER A 163 16.29 -11.97 -7.16
CA SER A 163 15.80 -11.74 -8.51
C SER A 163 15.37 -10.31 -8.71
N GLU A 164 15.64 -9.75 -9.87
CA GLU A 164 15.11 -8.45 -10.26
C GLU A 164 13.73 -8.61 -10.88
N LEU A 165 12.86 -7.66 -10.56
CA LEU A 165 11.52 -7.58 -11.12
C LEU A 165 11.56 -6.83 -12.44
N VAL A 166 11.24 -7.53 -13.51
CA VAL A 166 11.26 -7.01 -14.88
C VAL A 166 9.90 -6.36 -15.22
N PRO A 167 9.85 -5.27 -16.02
CA PRO A 167 8.59 -4.70 -16.49
C PRO A 167 7.71 -5.73 -17.22
N ASP A 168 6.38 -5.54 -17.12
CA ASP A 168 5.38 -6.41 -17.75
C ASP A 168 5.46 -7.89 -17.37
N THR A 169 6.07 -8.20 -16.23
CA THR A 169 6.12 -9.55 -15.67
C THR A 169 5.59 -9.58 -14.25
N THR A 170 5.00 -10.72 -13.89
CA THR A 170 4.72 -11.10 -12.51
C THR A 170 5.81 -12.07 -12.05
N LEU A 171 6.36 -11.81 -10.88
CA LEU A 171 7.29 -12.71 -10.21
C LEU A 171 6.57 -13.34 -9.02
N ILE A 172 6.57 -14.67 -8.97
CA ILE A 172 6.07 -15.42 -7.82
C ILE A 172 7.27 -15.93 -7.00
N SER A 173 7.18 -15.71 -5.69
CA SER A 173 8.12 -16.25 -4.71
C SER A 173 7.39 -17.16 -3.73
N LEU A 174 7.83 -18.40 -3.69
CA LEU A 174 7.32 -19.44 -2.81
C LEU A 174 8.42 -19.88 -1.83
N ILE A 175 7.98 -20.48 -0.73
CA ILE A 175 8.93 -21.04 0.24
C ILE A 175 9.62 -22.26 -0.38
N ASN A 176 10.96 -22.32 -0.32
CA ASN A 176 11.78 -23.41 -0.84
C ASN A 176 11.62 -23.75 -2.34
N GLU A 177 11.04 -22.85 -3.12
CA GLU A 177 10.88 -23.00 -4.57
C GLU A 177 11.56 -21.87 -5.34
N GLU A 178 12.09 -22.20 -6.53
CA GLU A 178 12.68 -21.21 -7.43
C GLU A 178 11.66 -20.13 -7.82
N PHE A 179 12.14 -18.91 -8.07
CA PHE A 179 11.29 -17.86 -8.57
C PHE A 179 10.63 -18.26 -9.89
N GLN A 180 9.32 -18.09 -9.94
CA GLN A 180 8.56 -18.26 -11.17
C GLN A 180 8.30 -16.88 -11.77
N LYS A 181 8.52 -16.75 -13.08
CA LYS A 181 8.26 -15.50 -13.82
C LYS A 181 7.37 -15.82 -15.00
N TYR A 182 6.36 -15.00 -15.20
CA TYR A 182 5.50 -15.08 -16.38
C TYR A 182 5.11 -13.68 -16.85
N GLU A 183 4.79 -13.55 -18.13
CA GLU A 183 4.22 -12.31 -18.65
C GLU A 183 2.94 -12.00 -17.91
N THR A 184 2.77 -10.74 -17.50
CA THR A 184 1.55 -10.29 -16.83
C THR A 184 0.46 -10.09 -17.87
N PRO A 185 -0.47 -11.04 -18.07
CA PRO A 185 -1.51 -10.88 -19.08
C PRO A 185 -2.45 -9.74 -18.67
N VAL A 186 -2.96 -9.01 -19.64
CA VAL A 186 -3.94 -7.93 -19.42
C VAL A 186 -5.14 -8.39 -18.60
N LYS A 187 -5.50 -9.69 -18.69
CA LYS A 187 -6.58 -10.32 -17.88
C LYS A 187 -6.23 -10.51 -16.40
N ASP A 188 -4.93 -10.64 -16.04
CA ASP A 188 -4.52 -10.77 -14.64
C ASP A 188 -4.54 -9.40 -13.94
N ILE A 189 -4.32 -8.35 -14.71
CA ILE A 189 -4.60 -6.99 -14.25
C ILE A 189 -6.09 -6.79 -14.01
N LYS A 190 -6.97 -7.50 -14.73
CA LYS A 190 -8.44 -7.37 -14.62
C LYS A 190 -9.00 -7.82 -13.28
N TYR A 191 -8.46 -8.80 -12.59
CA TYR A 191 -8.97 -9.12 -11.26
C TYR A 191 -8.46 -8.18 -10.17
N LEU A 192 -7.39 -7.43 -10.45
CA LEU A 192 -7.00 -6.27 -9.66
C LEU A 192 -7.90 -5.04 -9.94
N GLU A 193 -8.62 -5.01 -11.08
CA GLU A 193 -9.49 -3.89 -11.45
C GLU A 193 -10.56 -3.52 -10.40
N PRO A 194 -11.24 -4.47 -9.74
CA PRO A 194 -12.15 -4.13 -8.64
C PRO A 194 -11.43 -3.50 -7.44
N LEU A 195 -10.13 -3.77 -7.32
CA LEU A 195 -9.26 -3.24 -6.27
C LEU A 195 -8.68 -1.87 -6.70
N MET A 196 -8.41 -1.71 -7.99
CA MET A 196 -8.02 -0.45 -8.61
C MET A 196 -9.15 0.59 -8.64
N LEU A 197 -10.38 0.21 -8.29
CA LEU A 197 -11.49 1.14 -8.09
C LEU A 197 -11.29 2.02 -6.83
N GLU A 198 -10.10 2.56 -6.66
CA GLU A 198 -9.90 3.91 -6.20
C GLU A 198 -10.40 4.85 -7.31
N VAL A 199 -11.63 4.63 -7.73
CA VAL A 199 -12.32 5.51 -8.66
C VAL A 199 -12.29 6.87 -8.00
N ASP A 200 -11.61 7.80 -8.64
CA ASP A 200 -11.71 9.20 -8.31
C ASP A 200 -13.21 9.50 -8.15
N GLU A 201 -13.66 9.76 -6.92
CA GLU A 201 -15.08 10.01 -6.61
C GLU A 201 -15.66 11.11 -7.52
N ARG A 202 -14.79 11.96 -8.07
CA ARG A 202 -15.13 12.96 -9.10
C ARG A 202 -15.67 12.33 -10.39
N VAL A 203 -15.22 11.12 -10.78
CA VAL A 203 -15.73 10.45 -11.99
C VAL A 203 -17.12 9.86 -11.76
N LEU A 204 -17.41 9.41 -10.54
CA LEU A 204 -18.76 8.94 -10.16
C LEU A 204 -19.76 10.10 -10.00
N GLN A 205 -19.31 11.25 -9.56
CA GLN A 205 -20.14 12.44 -9.42
C GLN A 205 -20.51 13.02 -10.78
N TYR A 206 -19.56 13.07 -11.73
CA TYR A 206 -19.84 13.49 -13.12
C TYR A 206 -20.90 12.62 -13.81
N LYS A 207 -20.97 11.31 -13.49
CA LYS A 207 -21.99 10.42 -14.05
C LYS A 207 -23.38 10.57 -13.42
N LYS A 208 -23.46 11.00 -12.16
CA LYS A 208 -24.74 11.26 -11.49
C LYS A 208 -25.44 12.48 -12.05
N ASP A 209 -24.68 13.49 -12.43
CA ASP A 209 -25.21 14.74 -12.98
C ASP A 209 -25.68 14.57 -14.44
N ASP A 210 -25.03 13.70 -15.23
CA ASP A 210 -25.45 13.37 -16.61
C ASP A 210 -26.67 12.42 -16.69
N GLN A 211 -27.02 11.72 -15.59
CA GLN A 211 -28.19 10.82 -15.57
C GLN A 211 -29.52 11.49 -15.19
N ALA A 212 -29.48 12.80 -14.86
CA ALA A 212 -30.70 13.55 -14.56
C ALA A 212 -31.53 13.94 -15.80
N GLU A 213 -30.98 13.76 -16.99
CA GLU A 213 -31.69 14.06 -18.27
C GLU A 213 -31.49 12.93 -19.29
N SER A 214 -32.23 11.85 -19.21
CA SER A 214 -32.85 11.19 -20.36
C SER A 214 -33.56 9.90 -20.01
N SER A 215 -34.78 9.83 -20.48
CA SER A 215 -35.70 8.71 -20.49
C SER A 215 -35.24 7.53 -21.35
N LEU A 216 -35.39 6.30 -20.81
CA LEU A 216 -35.66 5.03 -21.51
C LEU A 216 -35.00 4.80 -22.87
N GLU A 217 -33.72 4.40 -22.87
CA GLU A 217 -33.15 3.51 -23.87
C GLU A 217 -32.12 2.59 -23.19
N LYS A 218 -32.08 1.30 -23.60
CA LYS A 218 -31.10 0.30 -23.12
C LYS A 218 -29.70 0.86 -23.35
N THR A 219 -29.08 1.42 -22.32
CA THR A 219 -27.78 2.08 -22.42
C THR A 219 -26.67 1.11 -22.03
N THR A 220 -25.84 0.79 -23.00
CA THR A 220 -24.52 0.20 -22.78
C THR A 220 -23.67 1.22 -22.02
N ASN A 221 -23.38 0.95 -20.76
CA ASN A 221 -22.57 1.85 -19.95
C ASN A 221 -21.08 1.55 -20.16
N THR A 222 -20.32 2.58 -20.50
CA THR A 222 -18.89 2.48 -20.72
C THR A 222 -18.15 3.30 -19.66
N VAL A 223 -17.27 2.66 -18.90
CA VAL A 223 -16.37 3.32 -17.94
C VAL A 223 -15.00 3.43 -18.58
N VAL A 224 -14.47 4.64 -18.71
CA VAL A 224 -13.11 4.88 -19.17
C VAL A 224 -12.25 5.28 -17.99
N ILE A 225 -11.29 4.43 -17.63
CA ILE A 225 -10.31 4.71 -16.58
C ILE A 225 -9.03 5.19 -17.27
N LYS A 226 -8.56 6.37 -16.89
CA LYS A 226 -7.29 6.91 -17.36
C LYS A 226 -6.26 6.77 -16.25
N LEU A 227 -5.22 5.99 -16.49
CA LEU A 227 -4.08 5.83 -15.61
C LEU A 227 -2.93 6.70 -16.11
N LYS A 228 -2.33 7.49 -15.24
CA LYS A 228 -1.08 8.22 -15.52
C LYS A 228 -0.01 7.69 -14.59
N ASN A 229 1.12 7.28 -15.18
CA ASN A 229 2.32 6.99 -14.39
C ASN A 229 3.10 8.28 -14.06
N ALA A 230 4.11 8.17 -13.21
CA ALA A 230 4.97 9.29 -12.82
C ALA A 230 5.67 9.97 -14.03
N SER A 231 5.84 9.26 -15.15
CA SER A 231 6.38 9.77 -16.42
C SER A 231 5.33 10.40 -17.34
N ASN A 232 4.10 10.64 -16.80
CA ASN A 232 2.99 11.28 -17.53
C ASN A 232 2.45 10.46 -18.74
N VAL A 233 2.79 9.17 -18.83
CA VAL A 233 2.25 8.27 -19.86
C VAL A 233 0.84 7.87 -19.46
N GLU A 234 -0.12 8.15 -20.34
CA GLU A 234 -1.54 7.90 -20.12
C GLU A 234 -1.94 6.55 -20.73
N ARG A 235 -2.49 5.63 -19.94
CA ARG A 235 -3.15 4.41 -20.41
C ARG A 235 -4.65 4.53 -20.17
N LYS A 236 -5.46 4.09 -21.15
CA LYS A 236 -6.92 4.07 -21.06
C LYS A 236 -7.41 2.64 -20.93
N ILE A 237 -8.20 2.37 -19.91
CA ILE A 237 -8.95 1.12 -19.77
C ILE A 237 -10.42 1.43 -20.00
N ILE A 238 -11.06 0.72 -20.94
CA ILE A 238 -12.47 0.89 -21.28
C ILE A 238 -13.25 -0.32 -20.81
N LEU A 239 -14.14 -0.14 -19.85
CA LEU A 239 -15.04 -1.17 -19.35
C LEU A 239 -16.43 -0.94 -19.91
N THR A 240 -16.98 -1.94 -20.59
CA THR A 240 -18.35 -1.91 -21.12
C THR A 240 -19.19 -2.95 -20.39
N TYR A 241 -20.31 -2.54 -19.77
CA TYR A 241 -21.26 -3.47 -19.14
C TYR A 241 -22.68 -3.14 -19.61
N THR A 242 -23.47 -4.19 -19.80
CA THR A 242 -24.91 -4.11 -20.09
C THR A 242 -25.69 -4.50 -18.85
N GLN A 243 -26.67 -3.66 -18.46
CA GLN A 243 -27.69 -4.06 -17.51
C GLN A 243 -28.86 -4.74 -18.23
#